data_2231eee5b107172f6aad69651d331b1b
#
_entry.id   2231eee5b107172f6aad69651d331b1b
#
_cell.length_a   1.000
_cell.length_b   1.000
_cell.length_c   1.000
_cell.angle_alpha   90.00
_cell.angle_beta   90.00
_cell.angle_gamma   90.00
#
_symmetry.space_group_name_H-M   'P 1'
#
loop_
_entity.id
_entity.type
_entity.pdbx_description
1 polymer ?
#
loop_
_entity_poly.entity_id
_entity_poly.type
_entity_poly.pdbx_seq_one_letter_code
_entity_poly.pdbx_strand_id
1 'polypeptide(L)'
;MTSEERREARYKRRKLKRKEKKRLLLKKYSFDRVASLNSLDEAAKLAARGVSWKASVQRYRMNQLAYIYDTHEHLLNGDDVRKGFNCFWVCERGKRRYIQSVHFSERVVQKSLCRNALIPVMTHGLIYDNGASQEGKGTQFALDRLKIHLERHFRHHGKEGGSCL
;
A
#
# COMPACT_ATOMS: atom_id res chain seq x y z
N MET A 1 -14.61 -0.38 -42.59
CA MET A 1 -13.75 -0.24 -41.41
C MET A 1 -12.52 -1.11 -41.57
N THR A 2 -11.39 -0.50 -41.74
CA THR A 2 -10.10 -1.18 -41.91
C THR A 2 -9.66 -1.88 -40.60
N SER A 3 -8.64 -2.77 -40.67
CA SER A 3 -8.09 -3.42 -39.49
C SER A 3 -7.52 -2.40 -38.50
N GLU A 4 -6.90 -1.35 -38.99
CA GLU A 4 -6.33 -0.27 -38.20
C GLU A 4 -7.40 0.55 -37.48
N GLU A 5 -8.47 0.94 -38.16
CA GLU A 5 -9.59 1.65 -37.54
C GLU A 5 -10.24 0.85 -36.40
N ARG A 6 -10.38 -0.49 -36.57
CA ARG A 6 -10.91 -1.36 -35.51
C ARG A 6 -9.92 -1.44 -34.31
N ARG A 7 -8.61 -1.43 -34.56
CA ARG A 7 -7.58 -1.44 -33.52
C ARG A 7 -7.61 -0.13 -32.74
N GLU A 8 -7.71 0.99 -33.44
CA GLU A 8 -7.76 2.32 -32.82
C GLU A 8 -9.06 2.51 -32.00
N ALA A 9 -10.19 2.10 -32.53
CA ALA A 9 -11.48 2.14 -31.82
C ALA A 9 -11.45 1.30 -30.54
N ARG A 10 -10.84 0.10 -30.59
CA ARG A 10 -10.62 -0.75 -29.39
C ARG A 10 -9.71 -0.09 -28.38
N TYR A 11 -8.63 0.56 -28.83
CA TYR A 11 -7.70 1.27 -27.95
C TYR A 11 -8.42 2.45 -27.27
N LYS A 12 -9.13 3.30 -28.00
CA LYS A 12 -9.91 4.44 -27.46
C LYS A 12 -10.93 3.98 -26.42
N ARG A 13 -11.69 2.92 -26.72
CA ARG A 13 -12.66 2.34 -25.79
C ARG A 13 -12.03 1.82 -24.50
N ARG A 14 -10.87 1.13 -24.59
CA ARG A 14 -10.13 0.65 -23.43
C ARG A 14 -9.60 1.81 -22.59
N LYS A 15 -9.09 2.86 -23.23
CA LYS A 15 -8.58 4.08 -22.56
C LYS A 15 -9.68 4.79 -21.79
N LEU A 16 -10.85 4.96 -22.37
CA LEU A 16 -12.03 5.55 -21.71
C LEU A 16 -12.48 4.73 -20.50
N LYS A 17 -12.63 3.41 -20.65
CA LYS A 17 -12.98 2.52 -19.54
C LYS A 17 -11.98 2.59 -18.39
N ARG A 18 -10.67 2.67 -18.69
CA ARG A 18 -9.64 2.83 -17.66
C ARG A 18 -9.77 4.17 -16.93
N LYS A 19 -10.03 5.26 -17.69
CA LYS A 19 -10.20 6.61 -17.11
C LYS A 19 -11.41 6.67 -16.18
N GLU A 20 -12.54 6.11 -16.62
CA GLU A 20 -13.76 6.06 -15.81
C GLU A 20 -13.58 5.22 -14.55
N LYS A 21 -12.99 4.03 -14.68
CA LYS A 21 -12.70 3.17 -13.53
C LYS A 21 -11.78 3.86 -12.53
N LYS A 22 -10.75 4.58 -13.01
CA LYS A 22 -9.88 5.39 -12.14
C LYS A 22 -10.66 6.47 -11.40
N ARG A 23 -11.57 7.18 -12.10
CA ARG A 23 -12.42 8.22 -11.48
C ARG A 23 -13.31 7.64 -10.38
N LEU A 24 -13.93 6.49 -10.62
CA LEU A 24 -14.76 5.80 -9.63
C LEU A 24 -13.95 5.36 -8.41
N LEU A 25 -12.73 4.84 -8.63
CA LEU A 25 -11.82 4.48 -7.54
C LEU A 25 -11.45 5.69 -6.69
N LEU A 26 -11.06 6.81 -7.29
CA LEU A 26 -10.72 8.04 -6.58
C LEU A 26 -11.90 8.59 -5.78
N LYS A 27 -13.13 8.51 -6.30
CA LYS A 27 -14.33 8.89 -5.57
C LYS A 27 -14.61 7.96 -4.38
N LYS A 28 -14.42 6.66 -4.56
CA LYS A 28 -14.64 5.65 -3.51
C LYS A 28 -13.61 5.74 -2.38
N TYR A 29 -12.35 6.09 -2.71
CA TYR A 29 -11.23 6.18 -1.79
C TYR A 29 -10.82 7.63 -1.57
N SER A 30 -11.80 8.47 -1.13
CA SER A 30 -11.62 9.88 -0.85
C SER A 30 -10.82 10.13 0.43
N PHE A 31 -10.36 11.38 0.59
CA PHE A 31 -9.68 11.84 1.81
C PHE A 31 -10.57 11.69 3.05
N ASP A 32 -11.87 12.01 2.94
CA ASP A 32 -12.83 11.89 4.05
C ASP A 32 -12.86 10.48 4.64
N ARG A 33 -12.71 9.45 3.78
CA ARG A 33 -12.61 8.08 4.24
C ARG A 33 -11.33 7.82 5.03
N VAL A 34 -10.22 8.40 4.62
CA VAL A 34 -8.93 8.28 5.34
C VAL A 34 -8.99 8.97 6.69
N ALA A 35 -9.57 10.17 6.73
CA ALA A 35 -9.70 10.99 7.94
C ALA A 35 -10.81 10.52 8.89
N SER A 36 -11.75 9.67 8.44
CA SER A 36 -12.89 9.25 9.27
C SER A 36 -12.48 8.60 10.58
N LEU A 37 -13.24 8.86 11.66
CA LEU A 37 -12.99 8.32 13.00
C LEU A 37 -12.88 6.79 13.00
N ASN A 38 -13.78 6.10 12.28
CA ASN A 38 -13.75 4.65 12.19
C ASN A 38 -12.48 4.14 11.50
N SER A 39 -12.03 4.79 10.43
CA SER A 39 -10.81 4.41 9.72
C SER A 39 -9.56 4.62 10.57
N LEU A 40 -9.52 5.69 11.34
CA LEU A 40 -8.43 5.99 12.27
C LEU A 40 -8.40 5.00 13.44
N ASP A 41 -9.56 4.62 13.98
CA ASP A 41 -9.65 3.62 15.04
C ASP A 41 -9.18 2.22 14.57
N GLU A 42 -9.66 1.77 13.41
CA GLU A 42 -9.17 0.54 12.80
C GLU A 42 -7.66 0.60 12.52
N ALA A 43 -7.17 1.72 12.02
CA ALA A 43 -5.75 1.94 11.75
C ALA A 43 -4.91 1.89 13.03
N ALA A 44 -5.40 2.46 14.15
CA ALA A 44 -4.74 2.39 15.45
C ALA A 44 -4.63 0.94 15.95
N LYS A 45 -5.71 0.17 15.87
CA LYS A 45 -5.73 -1.26 16.22
C LYS A 45 -4.72 -2.06 15.38
N LEU A 46 -4.67 -1.78 14.07
CA LEU A 46 -3.72 -2.46 13.16
C LEU A 46 -2.27 -2.02 13.38
N ALA A 47 -2.03 -0.72 13.64
CA ALA A 47 -0.69 -0.20 13.91
C ALA A 47 -0.10 -0.74 15.22
N ALA A 48 -0.95 -1.10 16.19
CA ALA A 48 -0.54 -1.67 17.45
C ALA A 48 -0.18 -3.17 17.37
N ARG A 49 -0.54 -3.88 16.29
CA ARG A 49 -0.23 -5.31 16.15
C ARG A 49 1.28 -5.57 16.22
N GLY A 50 1.68 -6.52 17.09
CA GLY A 50 3.08 -6.90 17.29
C GLY A 50 3.93 -5.90 18.06
N VAL A 51 3.39 -4.72 18.42
CA VAL A 51 4.10 -3.66 19.17
C VAL A 51 3.29 -3.13 20.36
N SER A 52 2.21 -3.78 20.73
CA SER A 52 1.31 -3.37 21.83
C SER A 52 1.98 -3.30 23.19
N TRP A 53 3.11 -3.99 23.38
CA TRP A 53 3.94 -3.98 24.57
C TRP A 53 4.78 -2.70 24.75
N LYS A 54 4.95 -1.90 23.69
CA LYS A 54 5.75 -0.66 23.76
C LYS A 54 5.03 0.41 24.56
N ALA A 55 5.72 1.08 25.47
CA ALA A 55 5.17 2.11 26.33
C ALA A 55 4.51 3.28 25.53
N SER A 56 5.05 3.65 24.38
CA SER A 56 4.47 4.67 23.49
C SER A 56 3.11 4.25 22.93
N VAL A 57 2.94 2.97 22.59
CA VAL A 57 1.67 2.40 22.11
C VAL A 57 0.66 2.31 23.24
N GLN A 58 1.10 1.87 24.43
CA GLN A 58 0.23 1.78 25.61
C GLN A 58 -0.29 3.16 26.01
N ARG A 59 0.57 4.19 26.07
CA ARG A 59 0.16 5.58 26.34
C ARG A 59 -0.85 6.10 25.33
N TYR A 60 -0.67 5.80 24.06
CA TYR A 60 -1.65 6.17 23.02
C TYR A 60 -2.99 5.47 23.25
N ARG A 61 -2.96 4.17 23.56
CA ARG A 61 -4.19 3.38 23.77
C ARG A 61 -4.99 3.79 24.99
N MET A 62 -4.35 4.30 26.04
CA MET A 62 -5.03 4.81 27.24
C MET A 62 -6.00 5.97 26.91
N ASN A 63 -5.61 6.83 25.95
CA ASN A 63 -6.41 7.98 25.53
C ASN A 63 -6.76 7.90 24.02
N GLN A 64 -6.95 6.68 23.50
CA GLN A 64 -7.06 6.44 22.04
C GLN A 64 -8.15 7.28 21.39
N LEU A 65 -9.33 7.34 21.98
CA LEU A 65 -10.47 8.09 21.41
C LEU A 65 -10.18 9.58 21.33
N ALA A 66 -9.57 10.16 22.37
CA ALA A 66 -9.20 11.58 22.38
C ALA A 66 -8.16 11.88 21.28
N TYR A 67 -7.11 11.04 21.15
CA TYR A 67 -6.09 11.21 20.11
C TYR A 67 -6.63 10.99 18.70
N ILE A 68 -7.60 10.09 18.52
CA ILE A 68 -8.25 9.86 17.23
C ILE A 68 -9.11 11.07 16.85
N TYR A 69 -9.88 11.61 17.78
CA TYR A 69 -10.70 12.78 17.55
C TYR A 69 -9.84 14.02 17.20
N ASP A 70 -8.81 14.28 17.98
CA ASP A 70 -7.83 15.34 17.72
C ASP A 70 -7.17 15.22 16.34
N THR A 71 -6.72 14.00 16.00
CA THR A 71 -6.15 13.70 14.67
C THR A 71 -7.17 13.92 13.55
N HIS A 72 -8.43 13.55 13.76
CA HIS A 72 -9.51 13.77 12.80
C HIS A 72 -9.72 15.25 12.52
N GLU A 73 -9.88 16.07 13.56
CA GLU A 73 -10.05 17.52 13.46
C GLU A 73 -8.85 18.17 12.73
N HIS A 74 -7.62 17.85 13.13
CA HIS A 74 -6.42 18.36 12.47
C HIS A 74 -6.36 17.99 10.98
N LEU A 75 -6.72 16.76 10.62
CA LEU A 75 -6.75 16.34 9.23
C LEU A 75 -7.82 17.09 8.41
N LEU A 76 -9.01 17.34 8.98
CA LEU A 76 -10.07 18.08 8.30
C LEU A 76 -9.72 19.56 8.13
N ASN A 77 -9.04 20.15 9.11
CA ASN A 77 -8.59 21.54 9.06
C ASN A 77 -7.36 21.74 8.16
N GLY A 78 -6.70 20.65 7.73
CA GLY A 78 -5.48 20.70 6.95
C GLY A 78 -4.23 21.04 7.77
N ASP A 79 -4.28 20.85 9.08
CA ASP A 79 -3.18 21.10 9.99
C ASP A 79 -2.08 20.03 9.87
N ASP A 80 -0.86 20.40 10.27
CA ASP A 80 0.25 19.47 10.27
C ASP A 80 0.19 18.48 11.45
N VAL A 81 -0.01 17.21 11.14
CA VAL A 81 -0.08 16.13 12.15
C VAL A 81 1.28 15.50 12.47
N ARG A 82 2.36 15.99 11.87
CA ARG A 82 3.72 15.47 12.09
C ARG A 82 4.25 15.86 13.45
N LYS A 83 4.88 14.90 14.15
CA LYS A 83 5.49 15.09 15.48
C LYS A 83 7.01 14.88 15.47
N GLY A 84 7.59 14.78 14.26
CA GLY A 84 9.03 14.53 14.08
C GLY A 84 9.42 13.06 14.26
N PHE A 85 10.74 12.83 14.29
CA PHE A 85 11.31 11.49 14.34
C PHE A 85 11.91 11.17 15.69
N ASN A 86 11.67 9.96 16.18
CA ASN A 86 12.44 9.36 17.26
C ASN A 86 13.66 8.67 16.65
N CYS A 87 14.84 9.20 16.91
CA CYS A 87 16.09 8.75 16.32
C CYS A 87 16.89 7.91 17.31
N PHE A 88 17.37 6.74 16.88
CA PHE A 88 18.20 5.85 17.69
C PHE A 88 19.06 4.92 16.83
N TRP A 89 20.11 4.37 17.44
CA TRP A 89 20.99 3.41 16.80
C TRP A 89 20.59 1.98 17.16
N VAL A 90 20.61 1.10 16.18
CA VAL A 90 20.41 -0.34 16.34
C VAL A 90 21.61 -1.08 15.78
N CYS A 91 22.14 -2.02 16.55
CA CYS A 91 23.15 -2.97 16.08
C CYS A 91 22.45 -4.31 15.78
N GLU A 92 22.46 -4.72 14.52
CA GLU A 92 21.88 -5.97 14.08
C GLU A 92 22.89 -6.75 13.24
N ARG A 93 23.22 -7.96 13.65
CA ARG A 93 24.18 -8.84 12.95
C ARG A 93 25.51 -8.15 12.62
N GLY A 94 26.06 -7.40 13.57
CA GLY A 94 27.32 -6.67 13.42
C GLY A 94 27.23 -5.37 12.60
N LYS A 95 26.06 -5.01 12.08
CA LYS A 95 25.84 -3.75 11.34
C LYS A 95 25.15 -2.72 12.20
N ARG A 96 25.76 -1.55 12.33
CA ARG A 96 25.18 -0.41 13.02
C ARG A 96 24.29 0.38 12.08
N ARG A 97 23.00 0.58 12.44
CA ARG A 97 22.01 1.28 11.64
C ARG A 97 21.41 2.43 12.41
N TYR A 98 21.37 3.61 11.82
CA TYR A 98 20.64 4.75 12.35
C TYR A 98 19.17 4.66 11.93
N ILE A 99 18.27 4.58 12.93
CA ILE A 99 16.83 4.43 12.70
C ILE A 99 16.13 5.74 13.03
N GLN A 100 15.33 6.21 12.10
CA GLN A 100 14.40 7.33 12.28
C GLN A 100 12.97 6.76 12.31
N SER A 101 12.36 6.75 13.47
CA SER A 101 11.03 6.18 13.67
C SER A 101 10.00 7.30 13.84
N VAL A 102 8.93 7.27 13.08
CA VAL A 102 7.81 8.20 13.25
C VAL A 102 7.07 7.96 14.56
N HIS A 103 6.44 8.98 15.09
CA HIS A 103 5.59 8.90 16.26
C HIS A 103 4.40 7.95 16.01
N PHE A 104 3.86 7.32 17.06
CA PHE A 104 2.81 6.32 16.90
C PHE A 104 1.52 6.91 16.29
N SER A 105 1.15 8.14 16.66
CA SER A 105 -0.01 8.85 16.06
C SER A 105 0.14 9.05 14.55
N GLU A 106 1.33 9.44 14.07
CA GLU A 106 1.59 9.56 12.63
C GLU A 106 1.51 8.19 11.92
N ARG A 107 1.98 7.13 12.58
CA ARG A 107 1.85 5.76 12.07
C ARG A 107 0.39 5.34 11.89
N VAL A 108 -0.51 5.80 12.77
CA VAL A 108 -1.96 5.59 12.62
C VAL A 108 -2.49 6.27 11.38
N VAL A 109 -2.13 7.53 11.15
CA VAL A 109 -2.52 8.28 9.92
C VAL A 109 -1.97 7.59 8.67
N GLN A 110 -0.68 7.25 8.66
CA GLN A 110 -0.05 6.52 7.54
C GLN A 110 -0.76 5.19 7.27
N LYS A 111 -1.14 4.45 8.32
CA LYS A 111 -1.84 3.17 8.19
C LYS A 111 -3.25 3.35 7.62
N SER A 112 -3.98 4.39 8.07
CA SER A 112 -5.28 4.75 7.51
C SER A 112 -5.16 5.13 6.03
N LEU A 113 -4.22 5.99 5.67
CA LEU A 113 -3.95 6.42 4.30
C LEU A 113 -3.60 5.22 3.40
N CYS A 114 -2.67 4.38 3.84
CA CYS A 114 -2.28 3.20 3.07
C CYS A 114 -3.47 2.25 2.82
N ARG A 115 -4.24 1.93 3.85
CA ARG A 115 -5.33 0.96 3.76
C ARG A 115 -6.54 1.48 2.99
N ASN A 116 -6.91 2.74 3.23
CA ASN A 116 -8.17 3.31 2.72
C ASN A 116 -8.03 4.04 1.40
N ALA A 117 -6.81 4.39 0.96
CA ALA A 117 -6.57 5.09 -0.29
C ALA A 117 -5.45 4.49 -1.13
N LEU A 118 -4.19 4.44 -0.64
CA LEU A 118 -3.04 4.11 -1.48
C LEU A 118 -3.08 2.67 -1.99
N ILE A 119 -3.21 1.69 -1.11
CA ILE A 119 -3.18 0.27 -1.51
C ILE A 119 -4.30 -0.04 -2.52
N PRO A 120 -5.59 0.28 -2.26
CA PRO A 120 -6.65 -0.02 -3.21
C PRO A 120 -6.50 0.66 -4.57
N VAL A 121 -5.96 1.87 -4.61
CA VAL A 121 -5.78 2.63 -5.86
C VAL A 121 -4.55 2.14 -6.63
N MET A 122 -3.43 1.94 -5.95
CA MET A 122 -2.15 1.58 -6.58
C MET A 122 -2.12 0.13 -7.04
N THR A 123 -2.61 -0.81 -6.23
CA THR A 123 -2.62 -2.25 -6.57
C THR A 123 -3.43 -2.54 -7.82
N HIS A 124 -4.44 -1.69 -8.11
CA HIS A 124 -5.23 -1.85 -9.32
C HIS A 124 -4.45 -1.65 -10.64
N GLY A 125 -3.37 -0.87 -10.59
CA GLY A 125 -2.48 -0.63 -11.73
C GLY A 125 -1.35 -1.63 -11.88
N LEU A 126 -1.12 -2.49 -10.88
CA LEU A 126 -0.03 -3.45 -10.89
C LEU A 126 -0.34 -4.65 -11.80
N ILE A 127 0.72 -5.21 -12.39
CA ILE A 127 0.61 -6.47 -13.13
C ILE A 127 0.27 -7.62 -12.17
N TYR A 128 -0.40 -8.65 -12.67
CA TYR A 128 -0.80 -9.79 -11.85
C TYR A 128 0.39 -10.48 -11.17
N ASP A 129 1.53 -10.56 -11.85
CA ASP A 129 2.73 -11.26 -11.38
C ASP A 129 3.56 -10.45 -10.35
N ASN A 130 3.14 -9.24 -10.01
CA ASN A 130 3.77 -8.50 -8.92
C ASN A 130 3.45 -9.19 -7.58
N GLY A 131 4.46 -9.84 -6.99
CA GLY A 131 4.37 -10.51 -5.70
C GLY A 131 4.77 -9.65 -4.51
N ALA A 132 5.32 -8.44 -4.74
CA ALA A 132 5.87 -7.62 -3.68
C ALA A 132 4.78 -6.83 -2.93
N SER A 133 4.83 -6.90 -1.60
CA SER A 133 4.01 -6.06 -0.69
C SER A 133 2.50 -6.13 -0.90
N GLN A 134 1.99 -7.22 -1.47
CA GLN A 134 0.56 -7.46 -1.65
C GLN A 134 0.06 -8.55 -0.72
N GLU A 135 -1.13 -8.35 -0.14
CA GLU A 135 -1.79 -9.35 0.68
C GLU A 135 -2.10 -10.61 -0.16
N GLY A 136 -1.84 -11.78 0.39
CA GLY A 136 -1.99 -13.06 -0.32
C GLY A 136 -0.93 -13.35 -1.39
N LYS A 137 0.03 -12.45 -1.58
CA LYS A 137 1.16 -12.63 -2.49
C LYS A 137 2.46 -12.45 -1.71
N GLY A 138 3.47 -13.21 -2.05
CA GLY A 138 4.76 -13.19 -1.38
C GLY A 138 5.79 -13.97 -2.19
N THR A 139 6.88 -14.36 -1.55
CA THR A 139 7.99 -15.10 -2.20
C THR A 139 7.49 -16.39 -2.86
N GLN A 140 6.63 -17.17 -2.18
CA GLN A 140 6.09 -18.40 -2.76
C GLN A 140 5.27 -18.12 -4.01
N PHE A 141 4.36 -17.14 -3.98
CA PHE A 141 3.62 -16.73 -5.18
C PHE A 141 4.55 -16.35 -6.33
N ALA A 142 5.60 -15.57 -6.06
CA ALA A 142 6.56 -15.15 -7.09
C ALA A 142 7.29 -16.35 -7.71
N LEU A 143 7.70 -17.33 -6.89
CA LEU A 143 8.35 -18.57 -7.36
C LEU A 143 7.40 -19.43 -8.21
N ASP A 144 6.16 -19.58 -7.81
CA ASP A 144 5.14 -20.32 -8.56
C ASP A 144 4.87 -19.66 -9.92
N ARG A 145 4.79 -18.32 -9.96
CA ARG A 145 4.65 -17.58 -11.23
C ARG A 145 5.87 -17.72 -12.12
N LEU A 146 7.07 -17.63 -11.55
CA LEU A 146 8.31 -17.84 -12.29
C LEU A 146 8.32 -19.24 -12.92
N LYS A 147 7.98 -20.28 -12.15
CA LYS A 147 7.89 -21.65 -12.66
C LYS A 147 6.95 -21.77 -13.87
N ILE A 148 5.73 -21.20 -13.75
CA ILE A 148 4.76 -21.19 -14.85
C ILE A 148 5.32 -20.50 -16.10
N HIS A 149 6.03 -19.38 -15.94
CA HIS A 149 6.60 -18.65 -17.07
C HIS A 149 7.76 -19.43 -17.70
N LEU A 150 8.63 -20.06 -16.91
CA LEU A 150 9.72 -20.92 -17.40
C LEU A 150 9.18 -22.13 -18.16
N GLU A 151 8.18 -22.82 -17.63
CA GLU A 151 7.55 -23.97 -18.31
C GLU A 151 6.89 -23.54 -19.63
N ARG A 152 6.24 -22.37 -19.67
CA ARG A 152 5.66 -21.82 -20.90
C ARG A 152 6.74 -21.47 -21.91
N HIS A 153 7.82 -20.81 -21.48
CA HIS A 153 8.94 -20.48 -22.32
C HIS A 153 9.57 -21.75 -22.93
N PHE A 154 9.85 -22.75 -22.09
CA PHE A 154 10.42 -24.01 -22.52
C PHE A 154 9.54 -24.74 -23.55
N ARG A 155 8.21 -24.72 -23.39
CA ARG A 155 7.29 -25.32 -24.39
C ARG A 155 7.34 -24.63 -25.76
N HIS A 156 7.63 -23.34 -25.80
CA HIS A 156 7.66 -22.57 -27.06
C HIS A 156 9.04 -22.51 -27.70
N HIS A 157 10.11 -22.53 -26.93
CA HIS A 157 11.48 -22.28 -27.40
C HIS A 157 12.44 -23.46 -27.11
N GLY A 158 12.00 -24.49 -26.41
CA GLY A 158 12.83 -25.64 -26.05
C GLY A 158 13.98 -25.22 -25.12
N LYS A 159 15.17 -25.78 -25.37
CA LYS A 159 16.38 -25.46 -24.59
C LYS A 159 17.14 -24.25 -25.12
N GLU A 160 16.67 -23.65 -26.21
CA GLU A 160 17.32 -22.51 -26.84
C GLU A 160 16.81 -21.19 -26.26
N GLY A 161 17.74 -20.40 -25.79
CA GLY A 161 17.60 -18.95 -25.57
C GLY A 161 16.63 -18.52 -24.50
N GLY A 162 17.14 -17.85 -23.55
CA GLY A 162 16.38 -17.09 -22.53
C GLY A 162 17.32 -16.65 -21.42
N SER A 163 17.19 -15.38 -21.02
CA SER A 163 17.83 -14.86 -19.82
C SER A 163 16.75 -14.35 -18.87
N CYS A 164 16.88 -14.69 -17.59
CA CYS A 164 16.12 -14.03 -16.54
C CYS A 164 16.90 -12.78 -16.08
N LEU A 165 16.28 -11.62 -16.18
CA LEU A 165 16.77 -10.34 -15.66
C LEU A 165 16.16 -10.08 -14.27
#